data_0b9322bbbc8f2c9ffc309b0ac23c51f6
#
_entry.id   0b9322bbbc8f2c9ffc309b0ac23c51f6
#
_cell.length_a   1.000
_cell.length_b   1.000
_cell.length_c   1.000
_cell.angle_alpha   90.00
_cell.angle_beta   90.00
_cell.angle_gamma   90.00
#
_symmetry.space_group_name_H-M   'P 1'
#
loop_
_entity.id
_entity.type
_entity.pdbx_description
1 polymer ?
#
loop_
_entity_poly.entity_id
_entity_poly.type
_entity_poly.pdbx_seq_one_letter_code
_entity_poly.pdbx_strand_id
1 'polypeptide(L)'
;MKRFAALAFALALALPAVQAAELKPMTPRAAFSPLALRDLDGKAHMLADYKGKVVLINFWATWCPPCRAEMPSIQRLKQRMAGKPFAILAVDMAESEDQIQAFLKEMQAAKIDFTILRDPHGKALKAWKVFVFPTSFVLDANGQLRYSLLGSTEWDAPNTVKQIEALLPNPKP
;
A
#
# COMPACT_ATOMS: atom_id res chain seq x y z
N MET A 1 29.88 -61.30 -11.21
CA MET A 1 29.91 -60.09 -10.39
C MET A 1 29.01 -59.05 -11.08
N LYS A 2 27.74 -58.88 -10.61
CA LYS A 2 26.74 -57.94 -11.21
C LYS A 2 26.70 -56.66 -10.37
N ARG A 3 27.15 -55.55 -10.97
CA ARG A 3 27.10 -54.20 -10.35
C ARG A 3 25.71 -53.62 -10.54
N PHE A 4 24.93 -53.50 -9.46
CA PHE A 4 23.68 -52.72 -9.45
C PHE A 4 24.04 -51.25 -9.26
N ALA A 5 23.81 -50.44 -10.28
CA ALA A 5 23.86 -48.98 -10.18
C ALA A 5 22.48 -48.49 -9.61
N ALA A 6 22.49 -47.97 -8.41
CA ALA A 6 21.30 -47.32 -7.83
C ALA A 6 21.19 -45.89 -8.38
N LEU A 7 20.22 -45.65 -9.25
CA LEU A 7 19.83 -44.28 -9.65
C LEU A 7 19.04 -43.66 -8.50
N ALA A 8 19.63 -42.70 -7.79
CA ALA A 8 18.94 -41.84 -6.86
C ALA A 8 18.15 -40.75 -7.63
N PHE A 9 16.86 -40.89 -7.71
CA PHE A 9 15.95 -39.88 -8.30
C PHE A 9 15.70 -38.79 -7.25
N ALA A 10 16.38 -37.65 -7.35
CA ALA A 10 16.18 -36.50 -6.51
C ALA A 10 14.87 -35.80 -6.94
N LEU A 11 13.79 -36.03 -6.19
CA LEU A 11 12.52 -35.32 -6.35
C LEU A 11 12.68 -33.90 -5.83
N ALA A 12 12.93 -32.94 -6.72
CA ALA A 12 12.95 -31.52 -6.39
C ALA A 12 11.50 -31.05 -6.11
N LEU A 13 11.17 -30.88 -4.83
CA LEU A 13 9.93 -30.23 -4.41
C LEU A 13 10.01 -28.76 -4.81
N ALA A 14 9.41 -28.40 -5.93
CA ALA A 14 9.17 -26.99 -6.30
C ALA A 14 8.11 -26.41 -5.36
N LEU A 15 8.53 -25.63 -4.38
CA LEU A 15 7.60 -24.82 -3.58
C LEU A 15 6.92 -23.80 -4.49
N PRO A 16 5.58 -23.66 -4.46
CA PRO A 16 4.91 -22.62 -5.22
C PRO A 16 5.41 -21.25 -4.72
N ALA A 17 5.99 -20.47 -5.60
CA ALA A 17 6.32 -19.07 -5.31
C ALA A 17 5.00 -18.33 -5.03
N VAL A 18 4.83 -17.82 -3.80
CA VAL A 18 3.73 -16.90 -3.48
C VAL A 18 3.96 -15.65 -4.31
N GLN A 19 3.19 -15.52 -5.38
CA GLN A 19 3.29 -14.38 -6.27
C GLN A 19 2.71 -13.16 -5.55
N ALA A 20 3.52 -12.12 -5.38
CA ALA A 20 3.06 -10.84 -4.84
C ALA A 20 1.91 -10.30 -5.71
N ALA A 21 0.91 -9.69 -5.09
CA ALA A 21 -0.20 -9.10 -5.82
C ALA A 21 0.31 -7.92 -6.66
N GLU A 22 -0.29 -7.71 -7.84
CA GLU A 22 0.11 -6.67 -8.77
C GLU A 22 -0.93 -5.55 -8.84
N LEU A 23 -0.46 -4.33 -9.10
CA LEU A 23 -1.33 -3.17 -9.37
C LEU A 23 -2.15 -3.44 -10.64
N LYS A 24 -3.48 -3.51 -10.47
CA LYS A 24 -4.41 -3.68 -11.57
C LYS A 24 -4.82 -2.33 -12.13
N PRO A 25 -4.61 -2.06 -13.44
CA PRO A 25 -5.09 -0.84 -14.06
C PRO A 25 -6.61 -0.69 -13.92
N MET A 26 -7.05 0.53 -13.67
CA MET A 26 -8.46 0.90 -13.65
C MET A 26 -8.75 1.88 -14.79
N THR A 27 -9.95 1.82 -15.37
CA THR A 27 -10.41 2.92 -16.21
C THR A 27 -10.41 4.19 -15.38
N PRO A 28 -9.75 5.29 -15.84
CA PRO A 28 -9.67 6.52 -15.08
C PRO A 28 -11.06 7.03 -14.70
N ARG A 29 -11.29 7.24 -13.41
CA ARG A 29 -12.55 7.73 -12.87
C ARG A 29 -12.33 8.48 -11.56
N ALA A 30 -13.32 9.27 -11.15
CA ALA A 30 -13.30 9.90 -9.85
C ALA A 30 -13.17 8.87 -8.71
N ALA A 31 -12.60 9.27 -7.58
CA ALA A 31 -12.55 8.47 -6.38
C ALA A 31 -13.97 8.00 -5.97
N PHE A 32 -14.06 6.85 -5.34
CA PHE A 32 -15.35 6.28 -4.90
C PHE A 32 -16.12 7.21 -3.97
N SER A 33 -15.37 7.93 -3.13
CA SER A 33 -15.93 8.87 -2.15
C SER A 33 -14.86 9.88 -1.76
N PRO A 34 -15.23 11.10 -1.37
CA PRO A 34 -14.32 12.00 -0.68
C PRO A 34 -13.72 11.29 0.55
N LEU A 35 -12.40 11.37 0.70
CA LEU A 35 -11.72 10.94 1.92
C LEU A 35 -11.52 12.19 2.78
N ALA A 36 -12.06 12.17 4.00
CA ALA A 36 -11.93 13.24 4.99
C ALA A 36 -11.73 12.60 6.36
N LEU A 37 -10.49 12.48 6.80
CA LEU A 37 -10.10 11.80 8.04
C LEU A 37 -9.07 12.63 8.81
N ARG A 38 -8.80 12.25 10.05
CA ARG A 38 -7.73 12.86 10.85
C ARG A 38 -6.57 11.90 10.98
N ASP A 39 -5.36 12.45 11.03
CA ASP A 39 -4.15 11.69 11.38
C ASP A 39 -4.01 11.53 12.91
N LEU A 40 -2.91 10.93 13.33
CA LEU A 40 -2.62 10.68 14.74
C LEU A 40 -2.34 11.96 15.55
N ASP A 41 -1.98 13.06 14.89
CA ASP A 41 -1.79 14.37 15.51
C ASP A 41 -3.10 15.18 15.54
N GLY A 42 -4.21 14.59 15.07
CA GLY A 42 -5.52 15.22 15.00
C GLY A 42 -5.70 16.18 13.81
N LYS A 43 -4.71 16.33 12.95
CA LYS A 43 -4.79 17.15 11.74
C LYS A 43 -5.78 16.53 10.74
N ALA A 44 -6.66 17.36 10.20
CA ALA A 44 -7.59 16.93 9.17
C ALA A 44 -6.88 16.83 7.80
N HIS A 45 -7.22 15.78 7.06
CA HIS A 45 -6.77 15.53 5.70
C HIS A 45 -7.99 15.26 4.83
N MET A 46 -8.13 16.05 3.79
CA MET A 46 -9.14 15.82 2.76
C MET A 46 -8.42 15.40 1.47
N LEU A 47 -8.96 14.43 0.74
CA LEU A 47 -8.36 13.99 -0.52
C LEU A 47 -8.17 15.15 -1.52
N ALA A 48 -9.06 16.15 -1.47
CA ALA A 48 -8.95 17.36 -2.28
C ALA A 48 -7.67 18.17 -2.03
N ASP A 49 -7.08 18.09 -0.83
CA ASP A 49 -5.84 18.80 -0.44
C ASP A 49 -4.60 18.22 -1.15
N TYR A 50 -4.76 17.06 -1.76
CA TYR A 50 -3.69 16.34 -2.48
C TYR A 50 -3.76 16.52 -3.99
N LYS A 51 -4.61 17.42 -4.48
CA LYS A 51 -4.66 17.74 -5.90
C LYS A 51 -3.29 18.20 -6.39
N GLY A 52 -2.88 17.71 -7.56
CA GLY A 52 -1.54 17.94 -8.10
C GLY A 52 -0.50 16.91 -7.66
N LYS A 53 -0.86 15.97 -6.79
CA LYS A 53 0.00 14.85 -6.35
C LYS A 53 -0.58 13.51 -6.79
N VAL A 54 0.28 12.56 -7.07
CA VAL A 54 -0.10 11.14 -7.11
C VAL A 54 -0.30 10.68 -5.66
N VAL A 55 -1.39 9.97 -5.39
CA VAL A 55 -1.73 9.55 -4.02
C VAL A 55 -1.87 8.03 -3.96
N LEU A 56 -1.10 7.41 -3.08
CA LEU A 56 -1.33 6.03 -2.64
C LEU A 56 -2.23 6.06 -1.41
N ILE A 57 -3.42 5.47 -1.50
CA ILE A 57 -4.29 5.21 -0.36
C ILE A 57 -4.19 3.73 -0.06
N ASN A 58 -3.80 3.37 1.16
CA ASN A 58 -3.67 2.00 1.62
C ASN A 58 -4.57 1.77 2.83
N PHE A 59 -5.54 0.88 2.72
CA PHE A 59 -6.42 0.46 3.82
C PHE A 59 -5.80 -0.75 4.52
N TRP A 60 -5.58 -0.62 5.83
CA TRP A 60 -4.82 -1.58 6.61
C TRP A 60 -5.33 -1.70 8.05
N ALA A 61 -4.77 -2.65 8.81
CA ALA A 61 -4.99 -2.78 10.25
C ALA A 61 -3.74 -3.39 10.93
N THR A 62 -3.56 -3.12 12.22
CA THR A 62 -2.41 -3.61 12.98
C THR A 62 -2.40 -5.13 13.15
N TRP A 63 -3.56 -5.76 13.23
CA TRP A 63 -3.76 -7.21 13.37
C TRP A 63 -3.66 -7.97 12.04
N CYS A 64 -3.46 -7.30 10.92
CA CYS A 64 -3.42 -7.89 9.58
C CYS A 64 -1.97 -8.26 9.21
N PRO A 65 -1.55 -9.53 9.21
CA PRO A 65 -0.16 -9.91 8.95
C PRO A 65 0.39 -9.43 7.59
N PRO A 66 -0.32 -9.59 6.45
CA PRO A 66 0.18 -9.08 5.18
C PRO A 66 0.27 -7.56 5.13
N CYS A 67 -0.62 -6.83 5.85
CA CYS A 67 -0.51 -5.36 5.96
C CYS A 67 0.78 -4.96 6.68
N ARG A 68 1.09 -5.63 7.81
CA ARG A 68 2.32 -5.41 8.57
C ARG A 68 3.57 -5.66 7.72
N ALA A 69 3.55 -6.73 6.92
CA ALA A 69 4.66 -7.13 6.07
C ALA A 69 4.98 -6.10 4.97
N GLU A 70 3.98 -5.41 4.42
CA GLU A 70 4.20 -4.43 3.34
C GLU A 70 4.62 -3.04 3.82
N MET A 71 4.39 -2.68 5.09
CA MET A 71 4.68 -1.33 5.62
C MET A 71 6.13 -0.86 5.38
N PRO A 72 7.18 -1.70 5.55
CA PRO A 72 8.54 -1.28 5.22
C PRO A 72 8.74 -0.93 3.75
N SER A 73 8.09 -1.66 2.83
CA SER A 73 8.18 -1.39 1.40
C SER A 73 7.44 -0.10 1.01
N ILE A 74 6.31 0.21 1.67
CA ILE A 74 5.62 1.50 1.53
C ILE A 74 6.54 2.63 1.97
N GLN A 75 7.27 2.46 3.07
CA GLN A 75 8.22 3.44 3.55
C GLN A 75 9.39 3.64 2.57
N ARG A 76 9.92 2.57 1.99
CA ARG A 76 10.96 2.67 0.96
C ARG A 76 10.44 3.33 -0.31
N LEU A 77 9.19 3.06 -0.72
CA LEU A 77 8.53 3.80 -1.80
C LEU A 77 8.49 5.30 -1.51
N LYS A 78 8.07 5.71 -0.30
CA LYS A 78 8.07 7.12 0.11
C LYS A 78 9.44 7.76 -0.07
N GLN A 79 10.50 7.08 0.35
CA GLN A 79 11.88 7.56 0.21
C GLN A 79 12.29 7.71 -1.27
N ARG A 80 11.95 6.75 -2.14
CA ARG A 80 12.20 6.83 -3.59
C ARG A 80 11.44 7.97 -4.27
N MET A 81 10.31 8.34 -3.70
CA MET A 81 9.45 9.43 -4.21
C MET A 81 9.74 10.77 -3.56
N ALA A 82 10.81 10.88 -2.74
CA ALA A 82 11.18 12.13 -2.09
C ALA A 82 11.39 13.25 -3.12
N GLY A 83 10.85 14.43 -2.82
CA GLY A 83 10.92 15.59 -3.72
C GLY A 83 9.95 15.57 -4.91
N LYS A 84 9.22 14.45 -5.13
CA LYS A 84 8.20 14.34 -6.19
C LYS A 84 6.80 14.67 -5.62
N PRO A 85 5.85 15.12 -6.47
CA PRO A 85 4.48 15.37 -6.07
C PRO A 85 3.73 14.04 -5.81
N PHE A 86 4.06 13.41 -4.70
CA PHE A 86 3.54 12.12 -4.26
C PHE A 86 3.16 12.16 -2.79
N ALA A 87 2.11 11.44 -2.41
CA ALA A 87 1.67 11.31 -1.03
C ALA A 87 1.19 9.88 -0.73
N ILE A 88 1.33 9.46 0.52
CA ILE A 88 0.82 8.18 1.04
C ILE A 88 -0.15 8.49 2.16
N LEU A 89 -1.34 7.90 2.08
CA LEU A 89 -2.41 7.98 3.07
C LEU A 89 -2.76 6.55 3.50
N ALA A 90 -2.18 6.11 4.61
CA ALA A 90 -2.47 4.80 5.18
C ALA A 90 -3.68 4.90 6.12
N VAL A 91 -4.82 4.37 5.71
CA VAL A 91 -6.09 4.45 6.43
C VAL A 91 -6.21 3.23 7.34
N ASP A 92 -6.10 3.46 8.63
CA ASP A 92 -6.32 2.43 9.65
C ASP A 92 -7.82 2.20 9.87
N MET A 93 -8.19 0.93 10.01
CA MET A 93 -9.57 0.51 10.09
C MET A 93 -10.01 0.23 11.52
N ALA A 94 -10.74 1.21 12.11
CA ALA A 94 -11.52 1.08 13.34
C ALA A 94 -10.72 0.67 14.60
N GLU A 95 -9.42 0.92 14.61
CA GLU A 95 -8.58 0.66 15.78
C GLU A 95 -8.43 1.91 16.67
N SER A 96 -8.09 1.68 17.92
CA SER A 96 -7.76 2.77 18.85
C SER A 96 -6.41 3.38 18.51
N GLU A 97 -6.22 4.62 18.92
CA GLU A 97 -4.91 5.28 18.76
C GLU A 97 -3.79 4.52 19.45
N ASP A 98 -4.06 3.99 20.65
CA ASP A 98 -3.08 3.21 21.42
C ASP A 98 -2.62 1.95 20.68
N GLN A 99 -3.53 1.26 19.98
CA GLN A 99 -3.19 0.09 19.16
C GLN A 99 -2.27 0.48 18.01
N ILE A 100 -2.60 1.57 17.32
CA ILE A 100 -1.77 2.09 16.21
C ILE A 100 -0.40 2.52 16.73
N GLN A 101 -0.33 3.25 17.85
CA GLN A 101 0.92 3.70 18.44
C GLN A 101 1.79 2.52 18.91
N ALA A 102 1.18 1.50 19.52
CA ALA A 102 1.90 0.28 19.90
C ALA A 102 2.51 -0.42 18.67
N PHE A 103 1.74 -0.53 17.59
CA PHE A 103 2.23 -1.08 16.32
C PHE A 103 3.39 -0.26 15.74
N LEU A 104 3.29 1.07 15.70
CA LEU A 104 4.36 1.93 15.20
C LEU A 104 5.65 1.79 16.02
N LYS A 105 5.52 1.59 17.33
CA LYS A 105 6.65 1.31 18.21
C LYS A 105 7.29 -0.05 17.88
N GLU A 106 6.52 -1.08 17.60
CA GLU A 106 7.04 -2.38 17.12
C GLU A 106 7.78 -2.22 15.79
N MET A 107 7.23 -1.38 14.89
CA MET A 107 7.79 -1.12 13.57
C MET A 107 8.89 -0.03 13.54
N GLN A 108 9.46 0.32 14.70
CA GLN A 108 10.44 1.40 14.83
C GLN A 108 11.64 1.26 13.88
N ALA A 109 12.09 0.03 13.62
CA ALA A 109 13.19 -0.23 12.68
C ALA A 109 12.87 0.18 11.24
N ALA A 110 11.61 0.16 10.82
CA ALA A 110 11.16 0.59 9.50
C ALA A 110 11.04 2.11 9.37
N LYS A 111 11.10 2.85 10.49
CA LYS A 111 11.02 4.34 10.53
C LYS A 111 9.82 4.87 9.73
N ILE A 112 8.64 4.30 9.97
CA ILE A 112 7.41 4.70 9.29
C ILE A 112 7.12 6.16 9.62
N ASP A 113 7.07 7.02 8.59
CA ASP A 113 6.84 8.46 8.71
C ASP A 113 5.84 9.01 7.66
N PHE A 114 5.14 8.12 6.95
CA PHE A 114 4.03 8.53 6.08
C PHE A 114 2.75 8.77 6.88
N THR A 115 1.79 9.48 6.28
CA THR A 115 0.55 9.87 6.97
C THR A 115 -0.32 8.66 7.27
N ILE A 116 -0.62 8.46 8.54
CA ILE A 116 -1.59 7.46 9.03
C ILE A 116 -2.88 8.17 9.38
N LEU A 117 -3.97 7.78 8.73
CA LEU A 117 -5.31 8.31 8.94
C LEU A 117 -6.15 7.32 9.74
N ARG A 118 -7.02 7.83 10.61
CA ARG A 118 -7.91 7.02 11.44
C ARG A 118 -9.32 7.01 10.85
N ASP A 119 -9.87 5.81 10.66
CA ASP A 119 -11.28 5.61 10.31
C ASP A 119 -12.02 4.85 11.44
N PRO A 120 -12.21 5.49 12.63
CA PRO A 120 -12.64 4.81 13.86
C PRO A 120 -14.03 4.16 13.75
N HIS A 121 -14.79 4.49 12.71
CA HIS A 121 -16.13 3.96 12.48
C HIS A 121 -16.24 3.17 11.17
N GLY A 122 -15.16 2.93 10.47
CA GLY A 122 -15.14 2.21 9.18
C GLY A 122 -15.97 2.90 8.09
N LYS A 123 -16.20 4.21 8.20
CA LYS A 123 -17.01 4.97 7.21
C LYS A 123 -16.28 5.09 5.87
N ALA A 124 -15.00 5.42 5.90
CA ALA A 124 -14.19 5.52 4.69
C ALA A 124 -14.02 4.13 4.06
N LEU A 125 -13.72 3.11 4.83
CA LEU A 125 -13.65 1.73 4.40
C LEU A 125 -14.90 1.30 3.63
N LYS A 126 -16.09 1.54 4.21
CA LYS A 126 -17.38 1.22 3.57
C LYS A 126 -17.60 2.03 2.28
N ALA A 127 -17.32 3.33 2.31
CA ALA A 127 -17.50 4.22 1.16
C ALA A 127 -16.57 3.87 0.00
N TRP A 128 -15.35 3.38 0.30
CA TRP A 128 -14.36 2.91 -0.66
C TRP A 128 -14.53 1.45 -1.06
N LYS A 129 -15.57 0.77 -0.54
CA LYS A 129 -15.92 -0.63 -0.86
C LYS A 129 -14.75 -1.60 -0.58
N VAL A 130 -14.06 -1.38 0.53
CA VAL A 130 -12.97 -2.24 0.98
C VAL A 130 -13.53 -3.40 1.80
N PHE A 131 -13.24 -4.63 1.40
CA PHE A 131 -13.72 -5.88 2.04
C PHE A 131 -12.60 -6.83 2.41
N VAL A 132 -11.38 -6.58 1.93
CA VAL A 132 -10.16 -7.37 2.19
C VAL A 132 -9.02 -6.45 2.59
N PHE A 133 -8.08 -6.95 3.40
CA PHE A 133 -6.89 -6.23 3.81
C PHE A 133 -5.61 -6.96 3.40
N PRO A 134 -4.59 -6.17 2.97
CA PRO A 134 -4.68 -4.77 2.62
C PRO A 134 -5.42 -4.56 1.29
N THR A 135 -6.04 -3.40 1.10
CA THR A 135 -6.52 -2.93 -0.20
C THR A 135 -5.96 -1.55 -0.46
N SER A 136 -5.41 -1.37 -1.65
CA SER A 136 -4.79 -0.10 -2.01
C SER A 136 -5.37 0.46 -3.31
N PHE A 137 -5.33 1.79 -3.40
CA PHE A 137 -5.72 2.55 -4.58
C PHE A 137 -4.63 3.58 -4.89
N VAL A 138 -4.34 3.76 -6.19
CA VAL A 138 -3.44 4.81 -6.64
C VAL A 138 -4.22 5.80 -7.50
N LEU A 139 -4.16 7.07 -7.10
CA LEU A 139 -4.78 8.19 -7.82
C LEU A 139 -3.71 9.00 -8.52
N ASP A 140 -4.03 9.52 -9.71
CA ASP A 140 -3.18 10.47 -10.40
C ASP A 140 -3.31 11.91 -9.83
N ALA A 141 -2.52 12.82 -10.36
CA ALA A 141 -2.50 14.22 -9.92
C ALA A 141 -3.82 14.98 -10.12
N ASN A 142 -4.74 14.45 -10.92
CA ASN A 142 -6.09 14.97 -11.09
C ASN A 142 -7.10 14.38 -10.10
N GLY A 143 -6.64 13.46 -9.23
CA GLY A 143 -7.50 12.75 -8.26
C GLY A 143 -8.32 11.63 -8.88
N GLN A 144 -7.93 11.13 -10.06
CA GLN A 144 -8.59 10.01 -10.71
C GLN A 144 -7.95 8.68 -10.30
N LEU A 145 -8.78 7.69 -9.99
CA LEU A 145 -8.34 6.32 -9.72
C LEU A 145 -7.68 5.72 -10.97
N ARG A 146 -6.46 5.25 -10.82
CA ARG A 146 -5.67 4.69 -11.91
C ARG A 146 -5.32 3.22 -11.69
N TYR A 147 -5.10 2.84 -10.43
CA TYR A 147 -4.80 1.46 -10.07
C TYR A 147 -5.51 1.06 -8.79
N SER A 148 -5.79 -0.23 -8.66
CA SER A 148 -6.19 -0.88 -7.42
C SER A 148 -5.35 -2.13 -7.17
N LEU A 149 -5.22 -2.51 -5.91
CA LEU A 149 -4.55 -3.72 -5.49
C LEU A 149 -5.29 -4.32 -4.30
N LEU A 150 -5.64 -5.62 -4.41
CA LEU A 150 -6.18 -6.41 -3.31
C LEU A 150 -5.09 -7.37 -2.86
N GLY A 151 -4.74 -7.30 -1.58
CA GLY A 151 -3.60 -8.02 -1.00
C GLY A 151 -2.33 -7.17 -0.97
N SER A 152 -1.26 -7.73 -0.40
CA SER A 152 0.02 -7.04 -0.21
C SER A 152 0.94 -7.18 -1.42
N THR A 153 1.85 -6.22 -1.56
CA THR A 153 2.93 -6.24 -2.57
C THR A 153 4.19 -5.58 -2.02
N GLU A 154 5.31 -5.76 -2.75
CA GLU A 154 6.51 -4.95 -2.53
C GLU A 154 6.37 -3.62 -3.26
N TRP A 155 6.01 -2.57 -2.50
CA TRP A 155 5.71 -1.25 -3.05
C TRP A 155 6.90 -0.55 -3.70
N ASP A 156 8.12 -0.88 -3.28
CA ASP A 156 9.36 -0.36 -3.85
C ASP A 156 9.95 -1.25 -4.95
N ALA A 157 9.22 -2.28 -5.40
CA ALA A 157 9.63 -3.08 -6.55
C ALA A 157 9.71 -2.23 -7.83
N PRO A 158 10.70 -2.47 -8.72
CA PRO A 158 10.93 -1.59 -9.88
C PRO A 158 9.71 -1.37 -10.76
N ASN A 159 8.90 -2.42 -11.01
CA ASN A 159 7.69 -2.31 -11.83
C ASN A 159 6.62 -1.46 -11.14
N THR A 160 6.39 -1.64 -9.85
CA THR A 160 5.43 -0.86 -9.05
C THR A 160 5.82 0.61 -9.04
N VAL A 161 7.09 0.89 -8.76
CA VAL A 161 7.63 2.27 -8.77
C VAL A 161 7.43 2.90 -10.14
N LYS A 162 7.78 2.21 -11.23
CA LYS A 162 7.61 2.70 -12.61
C LYS A 162 6.14 3.01 -12.92
N GLN A 163 5.19 2.17 -12.50
CA GLN A 163 3.77 2.41 -12.70
C GLN A 163 3.29 3.67 -11.97
N ILE A 164 3.76 3.89 -10.74
CA ILE A 164 3.41 5.08 -9.95
C ILE A 164 4.07 6.32 -10.53
N GLU A 165 5.33 6.25 -10.92
CA GLU A 165 6.07 7.37 -11.53
C GLU A 165 5.44 7.84 -12.85
N ALA A 166 4.90 6.92 -13.64
CA ALA A 166 4.21 7.25 -14.89
C ALA A 166 2.94 8.10 -14.69
N LEU A 167 2.44 8.21 -13.45
CA LEU A 167 1.30 9.07 -13.10
C LEU A 167 1.70 10.46 -12.63
N LEU A 168 3.00 10.71 -12.38
CA LEU A 168 3.46 12.01 -11.91
C LEU A 168 3.17 13.09 -12.96
N PRO A 169 2.78 14.28 -12.54
CA PRO A 169 2.62 15.38 -13.46
C PRO A 169 3.97 15.74 -14.08
N ASN A 170 3.94 16.12 -15.36
CA ASN A 170 5.14 16.66 -15.99
C ASN A 170 5.66 17.85 -15.18
N PRO A 171 6.98 18.01 -15.03
CA PRO A 171 7.53 19.22 -14.44
C PRO A 171 6.96 20.43 -15.19
N LYS A 172 6.40 21.40 -14.44
CA LYS A 172 6.06 22.67 -15.09
C LYS A 172 7.33 23.29 -15.65
N PRO A 173 7.32 23.78 -16.91
CA PRO A 173 8.45 24.48 -17.50
C PRO A 173 8.84 25.70 -16.68
#